data_4a2c6f2ef3f5ebd017f0fe165f638a20
#
_entry.id   4a2c6f2ef3f5ebd017f0fe165f638a20
#
_cell.length_a   1.000
_cell.length_b   1.000
_cell.length_c   1.000
_cell.angle_alpha   90.00
_cell.angle_beta   90.00
_cell.angle_gamma   90.00
#
_symmetry.space_group_name_H-M   'P 1'
#
loop_
_entity.id
_entity.type
_entity.pdbx_description
1 polymer ?
#
loop_
_entity_poly.entity_id
_entity_poly.type
_entity_poly.pdbx_seq_one_letter_code
_entity_poly.pdbx_strand_id
1 'polypeptide(L)'
;IRDLKEFPLSKYTPIIIISPDTDIPFELSHLFTVLNYDTPSIEDIEELVKAWCNAKDQEELSEEDIKTVGKRLYGFHRCEIIKMLNLSLVKYGKISLDIINEKKIESISESGVLDYKVPKANLDNVGGNEKFKEWVEVIESCMSEEAREYGIPAPKGYLSVGIPGSSKTYSAEALAGKWNVPFIKLNMSKINSRYSGETERNMAKALNLVKSCAPCVFLIDEIEKARSEERRVGKECF
;
A
#
# COMPACT_ATOMS: atom_id res chain seq x y z
N ILE A 1 -1.45 -31.57 -9.09
CA ILE A 1 -0.16 -31.32 -8.40
C ILE A 1 0.33 -32.58 -7.64
N ARG A 2 -0.53 -33.32 -6.91
CA ARG A 2 -0.11 -34.58 -6.23
C ARG A 2 0.51 -35.61 -7.18
N ASP A 3 0.01 -35.69 -8.41
CA ASP A 3 0.46 -36.63 -9.43
C ASP A 3 1.80 -36.24 -10.08
N LEU A 4 2.30 -35.03 -9.82
CA LEU A 4 3.60 -34.56 -10.33
C LEU A 4 4.81 -35.35 -9.77
N LYS A 5 4.67 -36.01 -8.61
CA LYS A 5 5.70 -36.86 -8.04
C LYS A 5 5.90 -38.18 -8.83
N GLU A 6 4.86 -38.63 -9.51
CA GLU A 6 4.85 -39.86 -10.29
C GLU A 6 5.14 -39.66 -11.76
N PHE A 7 5.21 -38.39 -12.21
CA PHE A 7 5.53 -38.08 -13.60
C PHE A 7 7.02 -38.32 -13.84
N PRO A 8 7.38 -39.18 -14.80
CA PRO A 8 8.78 -39.35 -15.19
C PRO A 8 9.26 -38.08 -15.92
N LEU A 9 9.66 -37.06 -15.17
CA LEU A 9 10.28 -35.88 -15.72
C LEU A 9 11.59 -36.28 -16.36
N SER A 10 11.68 -36.23 -17.67
CA SER A 10 12.96 -36.35 -18.35
C SER A 10 13.85 -35.21 -17.85
N LYS A 11 15.17 -35.44 -17.77
CA LYS A 11 16.16 -34.45 -17.31
C LYS A 11 16.11 -33.10 -18.07
N TYR A 12 15.33 -33.01 -19.14
CA TYR A 12 15.29 -31.90 -20.08
C TYR A 12 13.89 -31.24 -20.20
N THR A 13 12.93 -31.58 -19.34
CA THR A 13 11.59 -30.99 -19.41
C THR A 13 11.28 -30.22 -18.11
N PRO A 14 11.63 -28.92 -18.03
CA PRO A 14 11.27 -28.11 -16.88
C PRO A 14 9.75 -27.85 -16.88
N ILE A 15 9.14 -27.94 -15.70
CA ILE A 15 7.77 -27.51 -15.49
C ILE A 15 7.79 -26.14 -14.86
N ILE A 16 7.17 -25.18 -15.51
CA ILE A 16 7.03 -23.80 -15.02
C ILE A 16 5.56 -23.62 -14.63
N ILE A 17 5.31 -23.27 -13.35
CA ILE A 17 3.98 -22.96 -12.85
C ILE A 17 3.94 -21.46 -12.59
N ILE A 18 2.97 -20.79 -13.18
CA ILE A 18 2.73 -19.36 -12.95
C ILE A 18 1.46 -19.27 -12.10
N SER A 19 1.59 -18.66 -10.93
CA SER A 19 0.48 -18.46 -9.99
C SER A 19 0.57 -17.09 -9.35
N PRO A 20 -0.56 -16.43 -9.06
CA PRO A 20 -0.57 -15.19 -8.29
C PRO A 20 -0.22 -15.39 -6.81
N ASP A 21 -0.36 -16.62 -6.29
CA ASP A 21 -0.09 -16.98 -4.91
C ASP A 21 1.06 -18.00 -4.82
N THR A 22 1.90 -17.84 -3.81
CA THR A 22 3.05 -18.74 -3.53
C THR A 22 2.67 -19.93 -2.66
N ASP A 23 1.38 -20.32 -2.63
CA ASP A 23 0.89 -21.43 -1.82
C ASP A 23 1.31 -22.77 -2.40
N ILE A 24 2.53 -23.17 -2.06
CA ILE A 24 3.04 -24.50 -2.38
C ILE A 24 2.79 -25.39 -1.17
N PRO A 25 2.08 -26.55 -1.35
CA PRO A 25 1.95 -27.52 -0.29
C PRO A 25 3.32 -27.90 0.28
N PHE A 26 3.42 -27.98 1.60
CA PHE A 26 4.70 -28.27 2.28
C PHE A 26 5.42 -29.48 1.71
N GLU A 27 4.67 -30.51 1.31
CA GLU A 27 5.17 -31.77 0.72
C GLU A 27 5.88 -31.56 -0.64
N LEU A 28 5.63 -30.45 -1.33
CA LEU A 28 6.18 -30.12 -2.64
C LEU A 28 7.17 -28.97 -2.60
N SER A 29 7.31 -28.29 -1.47
CA SER A 29 8.14 -27.09 -1.33
C SER A 29 9.61 -27.33 -1.73
N HIS A 30 10.13 -28.53 -1.49
CA HIS A 30 11.51 -28.90 -1.84
C HIS A 30 11.72 -29.21 -3.33
N LEU A 31 10.64 -29.35 -4.12
CA LEU A 31 10.71 -29.66 -5.56
C LEU A 31 10.65 -28.39 -6.43
N PHE A 32 10.24 -27.27 -5.87
CA PHE A 32 10.06 -26.02 -6.60
C PHE A 32 11.06 -24.95 -6.17
N THR A 33 11.60 -24.25 -7.14
CA THR A 33 12.30 -22.99 -6.90
C THR A 33 11.28 -21.87 -7.12
N VAL A 34 10.98 -21.10 -6.07
CA VAL A 34 10.07 -19.97 -6.14
C VAL A 34 10.83 -18.76 -6.63
N LEU A 35 10.36 -18.18 -7.73
CA LEU A 35 10.83 -16.90 -8.26
C LEU A 35 9.74 -15.88 -8.03
N ASN A 36 9.96 -14.95 -7.13
CA ASN A 36 9.05 -13.83 -6.90
C ASN A 36 9.32 -12.73 -7.94
N TYR A 37 8.25 -12.30 -8.61
CA TYR A 37 8.29 -11.12 -9.46
C TYR A 37 7.72 -9.95 -8.67
N ASP A 38 8.61 -9.10 -8.19
CA ASP A 38 8.23 -7.90 -7.47
C ASP A 38 7.66 -6.82 -8.40
N THR A 39 6.95 -5.86 -7.83
CA THR A 39 6.54 -4.65 -8.55
C THR A 39 7.79 -3.85 -8.94
N PRO A 40 7.75 -3.11 -10.08
CA PRO A 40 8.89 -2.35 -10.54
C PRO A 40 9.34 -1.31 -9.51
N SER A 41 10.65 -1.07 -9.41
CA SER A 41 11.23 -0.02 -8.60
C SER A 41 10.86 1.37 -9.13
N ILE A 42 11.11 2.43 -8.36
CA ILE A 42 10.83 3.80 -8.81
C ILE A 42 11.67 4.12 -10.05
N GLU A 43 12.93 3.68 -10.08
CA GLU A 43 13.83 3.86 -11.22
C GLU A 43 13.30 3.16 -12.47
N ASP A 44 12.85 1.91 -12.36
CA ASP A 44 12.26 1.17 -13.47
C ASP A 44 10.99 1.85 -14.01
N ILE A 45 10.19 2.46 -13.12
CA ILE A 45 8.99 3.20 -13.50
C ILE A 45 9.35 4.49 -14.23
N GLU A 46 10.34 5.22 -13.74
CA GLU A 46 10.83 6.44 -14.40
C GLU A 46 11.34 6.14 -15.82
N GLU A 47 12.12 5.08 -15.99
CA GLU A 47 12.57 4.61 -17.29
C GLU A 47 11.39 4.20 -18.19
N LEU A 48 10.41 3.50 -17.63
CA LEU A 48 9.20 3.09 -18.35
C LEU A 48 8.41 4.31 -18.83
N VAL A 49 8.24 5.34 -17.99
CA VAL A 49 7.54 6.58 -18.36
C VAL A 49 8.30 7.31 -19.47
N LYS A 50 9.62 7.44 -19.38
CA LYS A 50 10.47 8.03 -20.42
C LYS A 50 10.32 7.28 -21.74
N ALA A 51 10.45 5.96 -21.71
CA ALA A 51 10.30 5.11 -22.90
C ALA A 51 8.90 5.22 -23.54
N TRP A 52 7.86 5.33 -22.69
CA TRP A 52 6.49 5.50 -23.15
C TRP A 52 6.27 6.88 -23.80
N CYS A 53 6.78 7.98 -23.21
CA CYS A 53 6.71 9.32 -23.79
C CYS A 53 7.36 9.34 -25.18
N ASN A 54 8.57 8.79 -25.31
CA ASN A 54 9.29 8.72 -26.59
C ASN A 54 8.53 7.90 -27.66
N ALA A 55 7.91 6.78 -27.24
CA ALA A 55 7.15 5.92 -28.16
C ALA A 55 5.81 6.54 -28.62
N LYS A 56 5.31 7.58 -27.94
CA LYS A 56 4.04 8.24 -28.24
C LYS A 56 4.18 9.67 -28.73
N ASP A 57 5.41 10.11 -29.07
CA ASP A 57 5.71 11.49 -29.48
C ASP A 57 5.11 12.55 -28.54
N GLN A 58 5.08 12.25 -27.25
CA GLN A 58 4.64 13.19 -26.23
C GLN A 58 5.78 14.16 -25.89
N GLU A 59 5.42 15.38 -25.48
CA GLU A 59 6.40 16.35 -24.96
C GLU A 59 7.22 15.70 -23.83
N GLU A 60 8.52 15.93 -23.85
CA GLU A 60 9.42 15.48 -22.79
C GLU A 60 8.98 16.13 -21.48
N LEU A 61 8.58 15.29 -20.53
CA LEU A 61 8.31 15.74 -19.16
C LEU A 61 9.60 16.20 -18.50
N SER A 62 9.50 17.19 -17.64
CA SER A 62 10.64 17.58 -16.80
C SER A 62 11.07 16.40 -15.91
N GLU A 63 12.34 16.36 -15.50
CA GLU A 63 12.82 15.31 -14.60
C GLU A 63 12.06 15.29 -13.27
N GLU A 64 11.61 16.44 -12.79
CA GLU A 64 10.80 16.55 -11.57
C GLU A 64 9.39 15.97 -11.77
N ASP A 65 8.78 16.19 -12.93
CA ASP A 65 7.48 15.60 -13.26
C ASP A 65 7.58 14.08 -13.39
N ILE A 66 8.63 13.58 -14.02
CA ILE A 66 8.88 12.13 -14.14
C ILE A 66 9.03 11.49 -12.75
N LYS A 67 9.79 12.10 -11.86
CA LYS A 67 9.93 11.63 -10.47
C LYS A 67 8.60 11.66 -9.72
N THR A 68 7.81 12.70 -9.93
CA THR A 68 6.49 12.84 -9.31
C THR A 68 5.52 11.76 -9.81
N VAL A 69 5.47 11.54 -11.12
CA VAL A 69 4.67 10.48 -11.76
C VAL A 69 5.17 9.10 -11.31
N GLY A 70 6.48 8.88 -11.27
CA GLY A 70 7.10 7.64 -10.81
C GLY A 70 6.70 7.28 -9.39
N LYS A 71 6.79 8.23 -8.47
CA LYS A 71 6.32 8.06 -7.08
C LYS A 71 4.82 7.76 -6.99
N ARG A 72 4.02 8.37 -7.84
CA ARG A 72 2.56 8.12 -7.87
C ARG A 72 2.19 6.76 -8.47
N LEU A 73 2.97 6.27 -9.44
CA LEU A 73 2.78 4.96 -10.08
C LEU A 73 3.39 3.80 -9.29
N TYR A 74 4.18 4.10 -8.26
CA TYR A 74 4.78 3.08 -7.43
C TYR A 74 3.73 2.14 -6.81
N GLY A 75 4.01 0.84 -6.86
CA GLY A 75 3.15 -0.22 -6.36
C GLY A 75 2.23 -0.87 -7.39
N PHE A 76 2.17 -0.35 -8.61
CA PHE A 76 1.45 -0.97 -9.72
C PHE A 76 2.37 -1.88 -10.56
N HIS A 77 1.79 -2.91 -11.15
CA HIS A 77 2.49 -3.74 -12.12
C HIS A 77 2.70 -2.99 -13.44
N ARG A 78 3.76 -3.35 -14.16
CA ARG A 78 4.13 -2.72 -15.44
C ARG A 78 2.97 -2.60 -16.43
N CYS A 79 2.15 -3.64 -16.54
CA CYS A 79 0.99 -3.65 -17.46
C CYS A 79 -0.08 -2.63 -17.03
N GLU A 80 -0.29 -2.45 -15.74
CA GLU A 80 -1.26 -1.48 -15.19
C GLU A 80 -0.76 -0.06 -15.43
N ILE A 81 0.53 0.20 -15.19
CA ILE A 81 1.16 1.48 -15.48
C ILE A 81 0.95 1.89 -16.93
N ILE A 82 1.24 1.00 -17.88
CA ILE A 82 1.04 1.27 -19.32
C ILE A 82 -0.43 1.54 -19.63
N LYS A 83 -1.36 0.77 -19.06
CA LYS A 83 -2.81 1.01 -19.22
C LYS A 83 -3.23 2.38 -18.72
N MET A 84 -2.74 2.79 -17.53
CA MET A 84 -3.04 4.10 -16.95
C MET A 84 -2.48 5.25 -17.79
N LEU A 85 -1.25 5.13 -18.27
CA LEU A 85 -0.62 6.12 -19.14
C LEU A 85 -1.40 6.26 -20.46
N ASN A 86 -1.77 5.14 -21.10
CA ASN A 86 -2.57 5.15 -22.31
C ASN A 86 -3.97 5.75 -22.09
N LEU A 87 -4.63 5.41 -20.96
CA LEU A 87 -5.93 5.97 -20.62
C LEU A 87 -5.85 7.48 -20.36
N SER A 88 -4.77 7.93 -19.70
CA SER A 88 -4.49 9.35 -19.48
C SER A 88 -4.33 10.11 -20.79
N LEU A 89 -3.59 9.54 -21.73
CA LEU A 89 -3.39 10.12 -23.05
C LEU A 89 -4.71 10.24 -23.82
N VAL A 90 -5.52 9.17 -23.84
CA VAL A 90 -6.81 9.16 -24.56
C VAL A 90 -7.79 10.16 -23.94
N LYS A 91 -7.84 10.28 -22.61
CA LYS A 91 -8.83 11.12 -21.91
C LYS A 91 -8.45 12.59 -21.86
N TYR A 92 -7.17 12.89 -21.71
CA TYR A 92 -6.68 14.26 -21.46
C TYR A 92 -5.61 14.76 -22.46
N GLY A 93 -5.17 13.92 -23.39
CA GLY A 93 -4.10 14.26 -24.32
C GLY A 93 -2.71 14.36 -23.68
N LYS A 94 -2.60 14.14 -22.36
CA LYS A 94 -1.36 14.23 -21.59
C LYS A 94 -1.41 13.28 -20.39
N ILE A 95 -0.27 13.09 -19.72
CA ILE A 95 -0.23 12.36 -18.45
C ILE A 95 -0.95 13.17 -17.38
N SER A 96 -2.01 12.62 -16.79
CA SER A 96 -2.77 13.21 -15.70
C SER A 96 -2.64 12.39 -14.44
N LEU A 97 -2.29 13.06 -13.35
CA LEU A 97 -2.22 12.44 -12.02
C LEU A 97 -3.60 12.04 -11.48
N ASP A 98 -4.67 12.64 -11.99
CA ASP A 98 -6.04 12.34 -11.54
C ASP A 98 -6.43 10.90 -11.86
N ILE A 99 -6.10 10.41 -13.06
CA ILE A 99 -6.36 9.01 -13.45
C ILE A 99 -5.58 8.03 -12.56
N ILE A 100 -4.32 8.38 -12.25
CA ILE A 100 -3.49 7.54 -11.38
C ILE A 100 -4.13 7.45 -9.99
N ASN A 101 -4.60 8.57 -9.47
CA ASN A 101 -5.28 8.63 -8.17
C ASN A 101 -6.62 7.87 -8.20
N GLU A 102 -7.45 8.05 -9.25
CA GLU A 102 -8.71 7.31 -9.44
C GLU A 102 -8.46 5.79 -9.43
N LYS A 103 -7.44 5.32 -10.15
CA LYS A 103 -7.09 3.90 -10.22
C LYS A 103 -6.53 3.36 -8.89
N LYS A 104 -5.78 4.16 -8.14
CA LYS A 104 -5.38 3.78 -6.78
C LYS A 104 -6.58 3.60 -5.86
N ILE A 105 -7.53 4.52 -5.92
CA ILE A 105 -8.79 4.43 -5.14
C ILE A 105 -9.56 3.17 -5.50
N GLU A 106 -9.68 2.88 -6.80
CA GLU A 106 -10.37 1.68 -7.31
C GLU A 106 -9.71 0.40 -6.80
N SER A 107 -8.39 0.27 -6.95
CA SER A 107 -7.61 -0.88 -6.50
C SER A 107 -7.71 -1.12 -4.99
N ILE A 108 -7.69 -0.04 -4.20
CA ILE A 108 -7.87 -0.11 -2.75
C ILE A 108 -9.29 -0.54 -2.39
N SER A 109 -10.29 0.03 -3.08
CA SER A 109 -11.70 -0.28 -2.84
C SER A 109 -12.05 -1.73 -3.20
N GLU A 110 -11.46 -2.26 -4.28
CA GLU A 110 -11.62 -3.65 -4.71
C GLU A 110 -11.08 -4.64 -3.67
N SER A 111 -10.08 -4.26 -2.90
CA SER A 111 -9.56 -5.11 -1.81
C SER A 111 -10.62 -5.43 -0.76
N GLY A 112 -11.63 -4.58 -0.63
CA GLY A 112 -12.72 -4.68 0.32
C GLY A 112 -12.32 -4.52 1.79
N VAL A 113 -11.03 -4.48 2.09
CA VAL A 113 -10.45 -4.45 3.44
C VAL A 113 -9.99 -3.07 3.85
N LEU A 114 -9.68 -2.23 2.87
CA LEU A 114 -9.18 -0.87 3.04
C LEU A 114 -10.24 0.14 2.60
N ASP A 115 -10.44 1.17 3.39
CA ASP A 115 -11.26 2.32 3.03
C ASP A 115 -10.32 3.51 2.71
N TYR A 116 -10.39 3.99 1.47
CA TYR A 116 -9.61 5.13 0.99
C TYR A 116 -10.44 6.41 1.04
N LYS A 117 -9.84 7.50 1.52
CA LYS A 117 -10.45 8.82 1.49
C LYS A 117 -9.45 9.87 1.05
N VAL A 118 -9.90 10.81 0.23
CA VAL A 118 -9.21 12.09 0.05
C VAL A 118 -9.58 12.95 1.26
N PRO A 119 -8.63 13.34 2.11
CA PRO A 119 -8.95 14.07 3.32
C PRO A 119 -9.51 15.46 2.97
N LYS A 120 -10.66 15.79 3.57
CA LYS A 120 -11.26 17.14 3.52
C LYS A 120 -11.13 17.88 4.85
N ALA A 121 -10.69 17.15 5.89
CA ALA A 121 -10.51 17.70 7.22
C ALA A 121 -9.22 18.52 7.28
N ASN A 122 -9.26 19.65 7.99
CA ASN A 122 -8.08 20.45 8.31
C ASN A 122 -7.79 20.36 9.81
N LEU A 123 -6.52 20.41 10.18
CA LEU A 123 -6.09 20.36 11.57
C LEU A 123 -6.66 21.52 12.41
N ASP A 124 -6.91 22.67 11.77
CA ASP A 124 -7.52 23.84 12.41
C ASP A 124 -8.94 23.58 12.90
N ASN A 125 -9.64 22.67 12.25
CA ASN A 125 -11.01 22.27 12.63
C ASN A 125 -11.06 21.25 13.77
N VAL A 126 -9.90 20.75 14.22
CA VAL A 126 -9.82 19.88 15.40
C VAL A 126 -9.86 20.77 16.64
N GLY A 127 -11.03 20.84 17.30
CA GLY A 127 -11.19 21.57 18.55
C GLY A 127 -10.51 20.88 19.72
N GLY A 128 -9.81 21.64 20.55
CA GLY A 128 -9.02 21.10 21.66
C GLY A 128 -7.79 20.32 21.15
N ASN A 129 -7.12 19.57 22.01
CA ASN A 129 -5.99 18.73 21.66
C ASN A 129 -4.74 19.49 21.18
N GLU A 130 -4.45 20.62 21.83
CA GLU A 130 -3.31 21.49 21.48
C GLU A 130 -1.98 20.73 21.50
N LYS A 131 -1.80 19.79 22.45
CA LYS A 131 -0.60 18.94 22.51
C LYS A 131 -0.40 18.07 21.26
N PHE A 132 -1.51 17.66 20.62
CA PHE A 132 -1.42 16.91 19.36
C PHE A 132 -0.98 17.83 18.21
N LYS A 133 -1.47 19.07 18.19
CA LYS A 133 -1.07 20.04 17.15
C LYS A 133 0.41 20.41 17.28
N GLU A 134 0.88 20.69 18.51
CA GLU A 134 2.31 20.93 18.81
C GLU A 134 3.16 19.71 18.39
N TRP A 135 2.70 18.49 18.70
CA TRP A 135 3.40 17.28 18.31
C TRP A 135 3.50 17.15 16.79
N VAL A 136 2.44 17.48 16.03
CA VAL A 136 2.44 17.43 14.55
C VAL A 136 3.49 18.38 13.98
N GLU A 137 3.65 19.59 14.52
CA GLU A 137 4.68 20.55 14.09
C GLU A 137 6.10 20.02 14.31
N VAL A 138 6.33 19.38 15.45
CA VAL A 138 7.62 18.72 15.73
C VAL A 138 7.89 17.59 14.75
N ILE A 139 6.87 16.78 14.43
CA ILE A 139 7.00 15.69 13.45
C ILE A 139 7.32 16.20 12.05
N GLU A 140 6.67 17.29 11.61
CA GLU A 140 6.98 17.92 10.33
C GLU A 140 8.44 18.36 10.25
N SER A 141 8.96 18.94 11.30
CA SER A 141 10.37 19.30 11.38
C SER A 141 11.31 18.08 11.29
N CYS A 142 10.92 16.95 11.89
CA CYS A 142 11.70 15.70 11.81
C CYS A 142 11.64 15.02 10.42
N MET A 143 10.69 15.39 9.57
CA MET A 143 10.56 14.84 8.21
C MET A 143 11.38 15.62 7.17
N SER A 144 11.98 16.75 7.52
CA SER A 144 12.80 17.57 6.62
C SER A 144 14.08 16.86 6.18
N GLU A 145 14.64 17.27 5.05
CA GLU A 145 15.94 16.76 4.59
C GLU A 145 17.06 17.10 5.57
N GLU A 146 17.02 18.29 6.16
CA GLU A 146 17.97 18.72 7.18
C GLU A 146 17.98 17.77 8.38
N ALA A 147 16.80 17.36 8.88
CA ALA A 147 16.69 16.41 9.98
C ALA A 147 17.30 15.05 9.62
N ARG A 148 17.15 14.60 8.38
CA ARG A 148 17.77 13.35 7.89
C ARG A 148 19.30 13.45 7.84
N GLU A 149 19.83 14.56 7.41
CA GLU A 149 21.28 14.81 7.42
C GLU A 149 21.86 14.80 8.83
N TYR A 150 21.10 15.30 9.80
CA TYR A 150 21.44 15.21 11.23
C TYR A 150 21.26 13.80 11.83
N GLY A 151 20.75 12.84 11.05
CA GLY A 151 20.54 11.46 11.51
C GLY A 151 19.29 11.28 12.40
N ILE A 152 18.35 12.24 12.39
CA ILE A 152 17.10 12.16 13.14
C ILE A 152 16.16 11.21 12.38
N PRO A 153 15.74 10.06 12.97
CA PRO A 153 14.84 9.15 12.29
C PRO A 153 13.42 9.75 12.24
N ALA A 154 12.80 9.73 11.05
CA ALA A 154 11.41 10.11 10.92
C ALA A 154 10.54 9.18 11.77
N PRO A 155 9.54 9.71 12.52
CA PRO A 155 8.66 8.91 13.34
C PRO A 155 7.80 8.00 12.46
N LYS A 156 7.70 6.73 12.85
CA LYS A 156 6.99 5.70 12.08
C LYS A 156 5.48 5.67 12.33
N GLY A 157 5.02 6.28 13.42
CA GLY A 157 3.61 6.31 13.76
C GLY A 157 3.34 6.84 15.17
N TYR A 158 2.08 7.02 15.49
CA TYR A 158 1.62 7.39 16.82
C TYR A 158 0.46 6.52 17.28
N LEU A 159 0.35 6.30 18.58
CA LEU A 159 -0.76 5.59 19.20
C LEU A 159 -1.70 6.59 19.86
N SER A 160 -2.94 6.68 19.38
CA SER A 160 -3.98 7.52 19.97
C SER A 160 -4.84 6.70 20.94
N VAL A 161 -4.80 7.04 22.21
CA VAL A 161 -5.58 6.38 23.26
C VAL A 161 -6.59 7.38 23.84
N GLY A 162 -7.84 6.95 24.04
CA GLY A 162 -8.88 7.81 24.61
C GLY A 162 -10.26 7.17 24.52
N ILE A 163 -11.22 7.77 25.23
CA ILE A 163 -12.62 7.31 25.23
C ILE A 163 -13.25 7.34 23.83
N PRO A 164 -14.27 6.52 23.57
CA PRO A 164 -15.06 6.62 22.33
C PRO A 164 -15.61 8.05 22.16
N GLY A 165 -15.61 8.55 20.91
CA GLY A 165 -16.05 9.92 20.62
C GLY A 165 -15.02 11.02 20.81
N SER A 166 -13.79 10.73 21.27
CA SER A 166 -12.72 11.73 21.43
C SER A 166 -12.01 12.15 20.13
N SER A 167 -12.68 12.08 18.99
CA SER A 167 -12.21 12.54 17.68
C SER A 167 -10.89 11.93 17.17
N LYS A 168 -10.46 10.76 17.67
CA LYS A 168 -9.21 10.10 17.26
C LYS A 168 -9.09 9.89 15.76
N THR A 169 -10.13 9.33 15.14
CA THR A 169 -10.18 9.08 13.69
C THR A 169 -10.20 10.39 12.91
N TYR A 170 -10.92 11.41 13.41
CA TYR A 170 -10.97 12.73 12.78
C TYR A 170 -9.61 13.43 12.82
N SER A 171 -8.89 13.33 13.95
CA SER A 171 -7.53 13.90 14.08
C SER A 171 -6.54 13.26 13.09
N ALA A 172 -6.65 11.94 12.87
CA ALA A 172 -5.82 11.25 11.88
C ALA A 172 -6.18 11.67 10.44
N GLU A 173 -7.47 11.85 10.13
CA GLU A 173 -7.90 12.37 8.82
C GLU A 173 -7.46 13.82 8.62
N ALA A 174 -7.52 14.67 9.66
CA ALA A 174 -7.06 16.05 9.62
C ALA A 174 -5.54 16.15 9.42
N LEU A 175 -4.77 15.23 10.01
CA LEU A 175 -3.34 15.11 9.79
C LEU A 175 -3.03 14.80 8.31
N ALA A 176 -3.76 13.88 7.71
CA ALA A 176 -3.62 13.57 6.28
C ALA A 176 -3.96 14.80 5.42
N GLY A 177 -4.96 15.58 5.82
CA GLY A 177 -5.32 16.85 5.16
C GLY A 177 -4.22 17.89 5.25
N LYS A 178 -3.62 18.07 6.41
CA LYS A 178 -2.49 19.00 6.61
C LYS A 178 -1.30 18.63 5.72
N TRP A 179 -0.98 17.34 5.63
CA TRP A 179 0.15 16.86 4.81
C TRP A 179 -0.20 16.65 3.34
N ASN A 180 -1.45 16.93 2.95
CA ASN A 180 -1.95 16.73 1.58
C ASN A 180 -1.64 15.33 1.02
N VAL A 181 -1.83 14.31 1.85
CA VAL A 181 -1.62 12.90 1.51
C VAL A 181 -2.92 12.11 1.66
N PRO A 182 -3.07 10.97 0.97
CA PRO A 182 -4.23 10.10 1.13
C PRO A 182 -4.40 9.60 2.57
N PHE A 183 -5.65 9.45 2.98
CA PHE A 183 -6.03 8.80 4.22
C PHE A 183 -6.57 7.40 3.94
N ILE A 184 -5.94 6.38 4.51
CA ILE A 184 -6.32 4.98 4.32
C ILE A 184 -6.66 4.39 5.68
N LYS A 185 -7.87 3.86 5.82
CA LYS A 185 -8.32 3.20 7.04
C LYS A 185 -8.42 1.70 6.83
N LEU A 186 -7.86 0.93 7.74
CA LEU A 186 -8.00 -0.52 7.78
C LEU A 186 -9.31 -0.91 8.46
N ASN A 187 -10.09 -1.75 7.80
CA ASN A 187 -11.33 -2.29 8.34
C ASN A 187 -11.07 -3.69 8.95
N MET A 188 -10.79 -3.73 10.25
CA MET A 188 -10.47 -4.97 10.96
C MET A 188 -11.57 -6.01 10.87
N SER A 189 -12.85 -5.62 10.81
CA SER A 189 -13.97 -6.57 10.71
C SER A 189 -14.00 -7.34 9.39
N LYS A 190 -13.42 -6.78 8.34
CA LYS A 190 -13.35 -7.41 7.02
C LYS A 190 -12.08 -8.27 6.83
N ILE A 191 -11.07 -8.10 7.68
CA ILE A 191 -9.85 -8.91 7.67
C ILE A 191 -10.10 -10.24 8.35
N ASN A 192 -10.83 -10.21 9.47
CA ASN A 192 -11.10 -11.38 10.26
C ASN A 192 -11.94 -12.38 9.48
N SER A 193 -11.29 -13.42 8.98
CA SER A 193 -11.95 -14.57 8.39
C SER A 193 -12.12 -15.67 9.43
N ARG A 194 -13.00 -16.65 9.16
CA ARG A 194 -13.19 -17.81 10.04
C ARG A 194 -11.95 -18.73 10.10
N TYR A 195 -11.00 -18.51 9.20
CA TYR A 195 -9.77 -19.32 9.07
C TYR A 195 -8.56 -18.43 9.38
N SER A 196 -7.77 -18.80 10.38
CA SER A 196 -6.64 -17.99 10.86
C SER A 196 -5.58 -17.67 9.78
N GLY A 197 -5.29 -18.61 8.89
CA GLY A 197 -4.32 -18.40 7.82
C GLY A 197 -4.76 -17.39 6.74
N GLU A 198 -6.07 -17.20 6.52
CA GLU A 198 -6.59 -16.18 5.59
C GLU A 198 -6.47 -14.76 6.17
N THR A 199 -6.61 -14.62 7.49
CA THR A 199 -6.48 -13.34 8.18
C THR A 199 -5.08 -12.76 7.99
N GLU A 200 -4.04 -13.58 8.18
CA GLU A 200 -2.64 -13.15 7.99
C GLU A 200 -2.35 -12.74 6.53
N ARG A 201 -2.86 -13.52 5.58
CA ARG A 201 -2.73 -13.19 4.14
C ARG A 201 -3.44 -11.89 3.78
N ASN A 202 -4.67 -11.71 4.23
CA ASN A 202 -5.44 -10.49 3.98
C ASN A 202 -4.75 -9.28 4.58
N MET A 203 -4.17 -9.42 5.77
CA MET A 203 -3.37 -8.38 6.41
C MET A 203 -2.11 -8.06 5.58
N ALA A 204 -1.37 -9.06 5.14
CA ALA A 204 -0.17 -8.87 4.32
C ALA A 204 -0.51 -8.19 2.98
N LYS A 205 -1.58 -8.60 2.30
CA LYS A 205 -2.07 -7.96 1.07
C LYS A 205 -2.46 -6.51 1.32
N ALA A 206 -3.20 -6.22 2.40
CA ALA A 206 -3.58 -4.87 2.77
C ALA A 206 -2.36 -3.98 3.05
N LEU A 207 -1.36 -4.47 3.79
CA LEU A 207 -0.14 -3.73 4.07
C LEU A 207 0.69 -3.45 2.81
N ASN A 208 0.74 -4.39 1.86
CA ASN A 208 1.42 -4.18 0.58
C ASN A 208 0.72 -3.10 -0.26
N LEU A 209 -0.63 -3.11 -0.30
CA LEU A 209 -1.40 -2.06 -0.96
C LEU A 209 -1.16 -0.69 -0.30
N VAL A 210 -1.12 -0.61 1.03
CA VAL A 210 -0.83 0.65 1.74
C VAL A 210 0.58 1.14 1.42
N LYS A 211 1.58 0.27 1.40
CA LYS A 211 2.96 0.62 1.00
C LYS A 211 3.01 1.20 -0.41
N SER A 212 2.25 0.65 -1.36
CA SER A 212 2.18 1.17 -2.72
C SER A 212 1.52 2.54 -2.83
N CYS A 213 0.77 2.95 -1.80
CA CYS A 213 0.10 4.25 -1.73
C CYS A 213 0.92 5.32 -1.00
N ALA A 214 2.10 5.00 -0.54
CA ALA A 214 2.97 5.96 0.13
C ALA A 214 3.33 7.15 -0.80
N PRO A 215 3.44 8.37 -0.26
CA PRO A 215 3.17 8.74 1.13
C PRO A 215 1.66 8.79 1.45
N CYS A 216 1.24 8.22 2.58
CA CYS A 216 -0.15 8.20 3.04
C CYS A 216 -0.23 8.19 4.57
N VAL A 217 -1.35 8.60 5.12
CA VAL A 217 -1.67 8.37 6.54
C VAL A 217 -2.51 7.10 6.62
N PHE A 218 -1.97 6.10 7.31
CA PHE A 218 -2.62 4.80 7.48
C PHE A 218 -3.15 4.67 8.90
N LEU A 219 -4.46 4.50 9.05
CA LEU A 219 -5.13 4.32 10.32
C LEU A 219 -5.51 2.85 10.53
N ILE A 220 -5.06 2.27 11.62
CA ILE A 220 -5.55 1.00 12.15
C ILE A 220 -6.45 1.34 13.34
N ASP A 221 -7.75 1.17 13.19
CA ASP A 221 -8.73 1.41 14.23
C ASP A 221 -9.04 0.11 14.99
N GLU A 222 -9.35 0.23 16.30
CA GLU A 222 -9.73 -0.91 17.13
C GLU A 222 -8.69 -2.06 17.15
N ILE A 223 -7.41 -1.72 17.24
CA ILE A 223 -6.30 -2.70 17.22
C ILE A 223 -6.42 -3.75 18.33
N GLU A 224 -7.12 -3.44 19.42
CA GLU A 224 -7.42 -4.37 20.50
C GLU A 224 -8.31 -5.55 20.05
N LYS A 225 -9.12 -5.39 19.04
CA LYS A 225 -9.97 -6.47 18.50
C LYS A 225 -9.14 -7.57 17.82
N ALA A 226 -8.03 -7.20 17.19
CA ALA A 226 -7.09 -8.16 16.60
C ALA A 226 -6.48 -9.10 17.65
N ARG A 227 -6.25 -8.61 18.86
CA ARG A 227 -5.61 -9.35 19.95
C ARG A 227 -6.57 -10.24 20.76
N SER A 228 -7.88 -9.96 20.70
CA SER A 228 -8.88 -10.71 21.49
C SER A 228 -9.13 -12.12 20.97
N GLU A 229 -8.86 -12.42 19.71
CA GLU A 229 -9.07 -13.73 19.10
C GLU A 229 -7.92 -14.70 19.41
N GLU A 230 -6.67 -14.26 19.49
CA GLU A 230 -5.56 -15.10 19.95
C GLU A 230 -5.77 -15.60 21.38
N ARG A 231 -6.43 -14.82 22.23
CA ARG A 231 -6.78 -15.23 23.62
C ARG A 231 -7.96 -16.21 23.68
N ARG A 232 -8.85 -16.24 22.67
CA ARG A 232 -9.95 -17.20 22.62
C ARG A 232 -9.46 -18.59 22.21
N VAL A 233 -8.58 -18.67 21.23
CA VAL A 233 -7.97 -19.94 20.78
C VAL A 233 -7.12 -20.57 21.90
N GLY A 234 -6.44 -19.76 22.72
CA GLY A 234 -5.65 -20.28 23.84
C GLY A 234 -6.47 -20.76 25.06
N LYS A 235 -7.79 -20.47 25.12
CA LYS A 235 -8.65 -20.93 26.23
C LYS A 235 -9.44 -22.22 25.92
N GLU A 236 -9.50 -22.63 24.68
CA GLU A 236 -10.17 -23.87 24.29
C GLU A 236 -9.22 -25.09 24.28
N CYS A 237 -7.94 -24.88 24.63
CA CYS A 237 -6.92 -25.95 24.71
C CYS A 237 -6.53 -26.34 26.13
N PHE A 238 -7.39 -26.04 27.15
CA PHE A 238 -7.22 -26.59 28.53
C PHE A 238 -8.52 -27.16 29.05
#